data_809473b5a32be174462dcb76652c5bcd
#
_entry.id   809473b5a32be174462dcb76652c5bcd
#
_cell.length_a   1.000
_cell.length_b   1.000
_cell.length_c   1.000
_cell.angle_alpha   90.00
_cell.angle_beta   90.00
_cell.angle_gamma   90.00
#
_symmetry.space_group_name_H-M   'P 1'
#
loop_
_entity.id
_entity.type
_entity.pdbx_description
1 polymer ?
#
loop_
_entity_poly.entity_id
_entity_poly.type
_entity_poly.pdbx_seq_one_letter_code
_entity_poly.pdbx_strand_id
1 'polypeptide(L)'
;MFTVGDATAAAASAAGFRSVRSASGALADLARLLAKAAPGPVLAPGALEPSADLPALLHGRVEVRALPVYESVETGVAAPADFGAVLVHSARAGRALAKRGPFDGQTAVVLSEAAAAPLGDGSALEIRVAARPDEAALFEALGKPAPRV
;
A
#
# COMPACT_ATOMS: atom_id res chain seq x y z
N MET A 1 5.04 -6.86 19.99
CA MET A 1 5.19 -6.35 18.61
C MET A 1 4.04 -5.42 18.27
N PHE A 2 4.27 -4.40 17.46
CA PHE A 2 3.23 -3.47 16.98
C PHE A 2 3.17 -3.54 15.46
N THR A 3 1.98 -3.50 14.88
CA THR A 3 1.77 -3.58 13.42
C THR A 3 0.80 -2.51 12.95
N VAL A 4 0.90 -2.10 11.70
CA VAL A 4 -0.02 -1.13 11.10
C VAL A 4 -1.41 -1.74 10.95
N GLY A 5 -1.50 -2.93 10.35
CA GLY A 5 -2.77 -3.57 10.02
C GLY A 5 -2.87 -5.01 10.52
N ASP A 6 -4.09 -5.54 10.47
CA ASP A 6 -4.45 -6.83 11.05
C ASP A 6 -3.83 -8.01 10.28
N ALA A 7 -3.68 -7.90 8.97
CA ALA A 7 -3.01 -8.93 8.17
C ALA A 7 -1.56 -9.13 8.61
N THR A 8 -0.82 -8.04 8.88
CA THR A 8 0.54 -8.10 9.41
C THR A 8 0.55 -8.64 10.83
N ALA A 9 -0.45 -8.29 11.65
CA ALA A 9 -0.57 -8.83 13.00
C ALA A 9 -0.79 -10.35 13.00
N ALA A 10 -1.66 -10.83 12.12
CA ALA A 10 -1.91 -12.26 11.94
C ALA A 10 -0.64 -13.01 11.49
N ALA A 11 0.09 -12.46 10.51
CA ALA A 11 1.36 -13.04 10.05
C ALA A 11 2.42 -13.08 11.16
N ALA A 12 2.53 -12.01 11.95
CA ALA A 12 3.45 -11.96 13.09
C ALA A 12 3.09 -13.00 14.16
N SER A 13 1.81 -13.17 14.47
CA SER A 13 1.33 -14.18 15.41
C SER A 13 1.63 -15.60 14.92
N ALA A 14 1.40 -15.86 13.63
CA ALA A 14 1.73 -17.14 12.99
C ALA A 14 3.25 -17.42 13.00
N ALA A 15 4.08 -16.37 12.92
CA ALA A 15 5.54 -16.47 13.04
C ALA A 15 6.05 -16.63 14.49
N GLY A 16 5.13 -16.73 15.48
CA GLY A 16 5.47 -17.02 16.89
C GLY A 16 5.62 -15.80 17.80
N PHE A 17 5.32 -14.60 17.34
CA PHE A 17 5.26 -13.43 18.22
C PHE A 17 4.05 -13.51 19.16
N ARG A 18 4.28 -13.59 20.48
CA ARG A 18 3.23 -13.83 21.48
C ARG A 18 2.42 -12.61 21.88
N SER A 19 2.97 -11.41 21.72
CA SER A 19 2.32 -10.16 22.08
C SER A 19 2.31 -9.22 20.89
N VAL A 20 1.24 -9.32 20.10
CA VAL A 20 1.06 -8.51 18.90
C VAL A 20 -0.11 -7.55 19.10
N ARG A 21 0.09 -6.28 18.76
CA ARG A 21 -0.94 -5.23 18.78
C ARG A 21 -1.02 -4.61 17.39
N SER A 22 -2.19 -4.70 16.79
CA SER A 22 -2.50 -4.00 15.54
C SER A 22 -3.02 -2.59 15.82
N ALA A 23 -2.65 -1.65 14.99
CA ALA A 23 -3.29 -0.33 14.95
C ALA A 23 -4.60 -0.36 14.15
N SER A 24 -4.85 -1.44 13.40
CA SER A 24 -6.04 -1.68 12.55
C SER A 24 -6.36 -0.49 11.63
N GLY A 25 -5.31 0.15 11.09
CA GLY A 25 -5.46 1.38 10.32
C GLY A 25 -4.24 1.73 9.47
N ALA A 26 -3.88 3.00 9.45
CA ALA A 26 -2.73 3.54 8.72
C ALA A 26 -1.50 3.75 9.63
N LEU A 27 -0.39 4.21 9.05
CA LEU A 27 0.85 4.47 9.81
C LEU A 27 0.65 5.52 10.92
N ALA A 28 -0.24 6.50 10.73
CA ALA A 28 -0.60 7.48 11.74
C ALA A 28 -1.29 6.84 12.97
N ASP A 29 -2.07 5.79 12.76
CA ASP A 29 -2.72 5.03 13.83
C ASP A 29 -1.68 4.24 14.64
N LEU A 30 -0.70 3.64 13.94
CA LEU A 30 0.44 2.99 14.58
C LEU A 30 1.25 4.00 15.40
N ALA A 31 1.51 5.20 14.89
CA ALA A 31 2.22 6.23 15.63
C ALA A 31 1.47 6.62 16.92
N ARG A 32 0.14 6.77 16.85
CA ARG A 32 -0.70 7.04 18.04
C ARG A 32 -0.65 5.89 19.06
N LEU A 33 -0.72 4.65 18.56
CA LEU A 33 -0.63 3.45 19.40
C LEU A 33 0.72 3.36 20.13
N LEU A 34 1.83 3.60 19.42
CA LEU A 34 3.18 3.62 19.98
C LEU A 34 3.36 4.75 20.99
N ALA A 35 2.92 5.96 20.67
CA ALA A 35 3.00 7.10 21.59
C ALA A 35 2.23 6.85 22.90
N LYS A 36 1.07 6.17 22.82
CA LYS A 36 0.29 5.78 24.00
C LYS A 36 0.92 4.64 24.79
N ALA A 37 1.50 3.67 24.10
CA ALA A 37 2.11 2.49 24.76
C ALA A 37 3.47 2.80 25.39
N ALA A 38 4.17 3.83 24.92
CA ALA A 38 5.50 4.25 25.35
C ALA A 38 6.49 3.07 25.57
N PRO A 39 6.73 2.23 24.56
CA PRO A 39 7.42 0.95 24.73
C PRO A 39 8.95 1.10 24.93
N GLY A 40 9.48 2.31 24.95
CA GLY A 40 10.91 2.59 24.81
C GLY A 40 11.35 2.53 23.34
N PRO A 41 12.65 2.38 23.04
CA PRO A 41 13.14 2.29 21.68
C PRO A 41 12.53 1.12 20.90
N VAL A 42 12.12 1.36 19.67
CA VAL A 42 11.53 0.35 18.78
C VAL A 42 12.38 0.12 17.53
N LEU A 43 12.52 -1.14 17.15
CA LEU A 43 13.08 -1.51 15.85
C LEU A 43 11.94 -1.59 14.84
N ALA A 44 12.09 -0.90 13.70
CA ALA A 44 11.11 -0.83 12.63
C ALA A 44 11.65 -1.48 11.35
N PRO A 45 11.48 -2.82 11.18
CA PRO A 45 11.79 -3.46 9.91
C PRO A 45 10.81 -3.00 8.84
N GLY A 46 11.32 -2.65 7.67
CA GLY A 46 10.50 -2.10 6.60
C GLY A 46 11.23 -1.97 5.26
N ALA A 47 10.63 -1.22 4.35
CA ALA A 47 11.23 -0.90 3.06
C ALA A 47 12.43 0.03 3.23
N LEU A 48 13.43 -0.09 2.33
CA LEU A 48 14.53 0.87 2.22
C LEU A 48 14.02 2.29 1.99
N GLU A 49 12.99 2.43 1.16
CA GLU A 49 12.28 3.69 0.91
C GLU A 49 10.82 3.54 1.37
N PRO A 50 10.50 3.90 2.62
CA PRO A 50 9.14 3.81 3.12
C PRO A 50 8.26 4.91 2.48
N SER A 51 6.96 4.60 2.31
CA SER A 51 5.99 5.56 1.77
C SER A 51 5.62 6.68 2.74
N ALA A 52 5.93 6.53 4.03
CA ALA A 52 5.69 7.52 5.07
C ALA A 52 6.70 7.36 6.20
N ASP A 53 6.97 8.46 6.90
CA ASP A 53 8.02 8.58 7.93
C ASP A 53 7.43 8.38 9.34
N LEU A 54 7.61 7.19 9.91
CA LEU A 54 7.18 6.89 11.28
C LEU A 54 7.87 7.75 12.36
N PRO A 55 9.20 7.97 12.32
CA PRO A 55 9.88 8.92 13.20
C PRO A 55 9.24 10.31 13.20
N ALA A 56 8.97 10.87 12.04
CA ALA A 56 8.33 12.18 11.93
C ALA A 56 6.94 12.21 12.57
N LEU A 57 6.11 11.17 12.36
CA LEU A 57 4.78 11.06 12.97
C LEU A 57 4.81 10.92 14.49
N LEU A 58 5.88 10.40 15.05
CA LEU A 58 6.06 10.26 16.50
C LEU A 58 6.57 11.52 17.19
N HIS A 59 7.07 12.51 16.45
CA HIS A 59 7.57 13.78 16.99
C HIS A 59 8.55 13.60 18.17
N GLY A 60 9.43 12.60 18.09
CA GLY A 60 10.42 12.30 19.12
C GLY A 60 9.89 11.60 20.39
N ARG A 61 8.59 11.25 20.46
CA ARG A 61 7.99 10.59 21.65
C ARG A 61 8.47 9.16 21.86
N VAL A 62 8.92 8.51 20.79
CA VAL A 62 9.46 7.14 20.81
C VAL A 62 10.67 7.12 19.88
N GLU A 63 11.80 6.60 20.37
CA GLU A 63 12.97 6.38 19.54
C GLU A 63 12.68 5.24 18.54
N VAL A 64 12.86 5.51 17.25
CA VAL A 64 12.67 4.51 16.20
C VAL A 64 14.00 4.25 15.50
N ARG A 65 14.39 2.98 15.46
CA ARG A 65 15.53 2.49 14.70
C ARG A 65 15.02 1.78 13.46
N ALA A 66 15.13 2.42 12.30
CA ALA A 66 14.76 1.81 11.03
C ALA A 66 15.71 0.64 10.70
N LEU A 67 15.15 -0.44 10.21
CA LEU A 67 15.88 -1.60 9.69
C LEU A 67 15.36 -1.92 8.28
N PRO A 68 16.02 -1.44 7.22
CA PRO A 68 15.64 -1.83 5.87
C PRO A 68 15.85 -3.33 5.67
N VAL A 69 14.79 -4.04 5.27
CA VAL A 69 14.80 -5.48 5.06
C VAL A 69 14.35 -5.89 3.66
N TYR A 70 13.79 -4.94 2.89
CA TYR A 70 13.43 -5.12 1.48
C TYR A 70 13.42 -3.78 0.76
N GLU A 71 13.48 -3.85 -0.56
CA GLU A 71 13.20 -2.72 -1.45
C GLU A 71 12.20 -3.13 -2.54
N SER A 72 11.48 -2.14 -3.08
CA SER A 72 10.62 -2.33 -4.25
C SER A 72 11.30 -1.74 -5.46
N VAL A 73 11.59 -2.58 -6.46
CA VAL A 73 12.22 -2.16 -7.70
C VAL A 73 11.27 -2.30 -8.88
N GLU A 74 11.35 -1.37 -9.83
CA GLU A 74 10.62 -1.50 -11.09
C GLU A 74 11.27 -2.62 -11.91
N THR A 75 10.50 -3.62 -12.29
CA THR A 75 10.96 -4.65 -13.23
C THR A 75 10.92 -4.12 -14.66
N GLY A 76 11.83 -4.56 -15.51
CA GLY A 76 11.83 -4.24 -16.93
C GLY A 76 10.77 -4.98 -17.75
N VAL A 77 9.90 -5.76 -17.11
CA VAL A 77 8.90 -6.58 -17.79
C VAL A 77 7.86 -5.70 -18.45
N ALA A 78 7.64 -5.93 -19.75
CA ALA A 78 6.59 -5.25 -20.48
C ALA A 78 5.20 -5.70 -20.00
N ALA A 79 4.24 -4.78 -19.97
CA ALA A 79 2.86 -5.15 -19.76
C ALA A 79 2.37 -6.09 -20.87
N PRO A 80 1.45 -7.03 -20.61
CA PRO A 80 0.76 -7.76 -21.65
C PRO A 80 0.13 -6.79 -22.65
N ALA A 81 0.13 -7.14 -23.92
CA ALA A 81 -0.46 -6.27 -24.96
C ALA A 81 -1.99 -6.21 -24.89
N ASP A 82 -2.62 -7.25 -24.34
CA ASP A 82 -4.07 -7.40 -24.27
C ASP A 82 -4.50 -7.56 -22.80
N PHE A 83 -4.96 -6.46 -22.19
CA PHE A 83 -5.59 -6.48 -20.88
C PHE A 83 -6.70 -5.42 -20.81
N GLY A 84 -7.81 -5.75 -20.14
CA GLY A 84 -8.93 -4.82 -19.95
C GLY A 84 -8.82 -3.98 -18.69
N ALA A 85 -8.16 -4.52 -17.66
CA ALA A 85 -8.01 -3.82 -16.38
C ALA A 85 -6.65 -4.12 -15.71
N VAL A 86 -6.18 -3.16 -14.92
CA VAL A 86 -4.97 -3.30 -14.10
C VAL A 86 -5.28 -2.97 -12.63
N LEU A 87 -4.80 -3.79 -11.69
CA LEU A 87 -4.95 -3.57 -10.27
C LEU A 87 -3.73 -2.85 -9.71
N VAL A 88 -3.94 -1.72 -9.04
CA VAL A 88 -2.86 -0.84 -8.55
C VAL A 88 -2.93 -0.74 -7.03
N HIS A 89 -2.01 -1.41 -6.33
CA HIS A 89 -2.01 -1.55 -4.89
C HIS A 89 -1.26 -0.46 -4.12
N SER A 90 -0.54 0.44 -4.81
CA SER A 90 0.24 1.47 -4.13
C SER A 90 0.55 2.66 -5.04
N ALA A 91 0.85 3.81 -4.43
CA ALA A 91 1.30 4.99 -5.17
C ALA A 91 2.59 4.73 -5.98
N ARG A 92 3.47 3.84 -5.52
CA ARG A 92 4.67 3.44 -6.26
C ARG A 92 4.30 2.67 -7.53
N ALA A 93 3.35 1.71 -7.42
CA ALA A 93 2.83 0.99 -8.59
C ALA A 93 2.12 1.93 -9.56
N GLY A 94 1.35 2.91 -9.05
CA GLY A 94 0.73 3.95 -9.89
C GLY A 94 1.77 4.77 -10.67
N ARG A 95 2.85 5.20 -10.01
CA ARG A 95 3.96 5.90 -10.70
C ARG A 95 4.65 5.04 -11.76
N ALA A 96 4.86 3.75 -11.47
CA ALA A 96 5.46 2.83 -12.42
C ALA A 96 4.54 2.59 -13.64
N LEU A 97 3.22 2.49 -13.41
CA LEU A 97 2.23 2.36 -14.46
C LEU A 97 2.16 3.62 -15.33
N ALA A 98 2.12 4.80 -14.72
CA ALA A 98 2.05 6.08 -15.44
C ALA A 98 3.19 6.27 -16.47
N LYS A 99 4.38 5.72 -16.19
CA LYS A 99 5.53 5.76 -17.11
C LYS A 99 5.39 4.83 -18.33
N ARG A 100 4.41 3.92 -18.32
CA ARG A 100 4.25 2.86 -19.33
C ARG A 100 3.15 3.12 -20.35
N GLY A 101 2.40 4.22 -20.19
CA GLY A 101 1.38 4.64 -21.14
C GLY A 101 1.93 5.03 -22.53
N PRO A 102 1.08 5.34 -23.46
CA PRO A 102 -0.35 5.56 -23.27
C PRO A 102 -1.16 4.28 -23.11
N PHE A 103 -2.28 4.40 -22.40
CA PHE A 103 -3.28 3.34 -22.25
C PHE A 103 -4.57 3.84 -22.89
N ASP A 104 -5.25 3.01 -23.66
CA ASP A 104 -6.47 3.40 -24.38
C ASP A 104 -7.57 2.36 -24.13
N GLY A 105 -8.62 2.81 -23.45
CA GLY A 105 -9.78 1.97 -23.14
C GLY A 105 -9.59 0.96 -22.01
N GLN A 106 -8.45 0.97 -21.29
CA GLN A 106 -8.25 0.12 -20.12
C GLN A 106 -8.75 0.80 -18.84
N THR A 107 -9.05 -0.01 -17.84
CA THR A 107 -9.46 0.46 -16.51
C THR A 107 -8.33 0.23 -15.50
N ALA A 108 -7.96 1.26 -14.73
CA ALA A 108 -7.12 1.11 -13.54
C ALA A 108 -8.01 1.04 -12.30
N VAL A 109 -7.99 -0.08 -11.60
CA VAL A 109 -8.63 -0.22 -10.30
C VAL A 109 -7.58 -0.05 -9.22
N VAL A 110 -7.72 1.00 -8.43
CA VAL A 110 -6.68 1.44 -7.49
C VAL A 110 -7.13 1.28 -6.03
N LEU A 111 -6.20 0.88 -5.17
CA LEU A 111 -6.49 0.58 -3.78
C LEU A 111 -6.83 1.84 -2.94
N SER A 112 -6.41 3.02 -3.39
CA SER A 112 -6.62 4.28 -2.68
C SER A 112 -6.38 5.48 -3.60
N GLU A 113 -6.83 6.68 -3.18
CA GLU A 113 -6.55 7.95 -3.86
C GLU A 113 -5.04 8.20 -4.02
N ALA A 114 -4.23 7.81 -3.05
CA ALA A 114 -2.77 7.92 -3.15
C ALA A 114 -2.18 7.04 -4.27
N ALA A 115 -2.83 5.91 -4.59
CA ALA A 115 -2.44 5.06 -5.71
C ALA A 115 -2.95 5.59 -7.05
N ALA A 116 -4.07 6.32 -7.07
CA ALA A 116 -4.64 6.99 -8.23
C ALA A 116 -3.82 8.23 -8.65
N ALA A 117 -3.41 9.04 -7.69
CA ALA A 117 -2.80 10.36 -7.93
C ALA A 117 -1.69 10.39 -9.00
N PRO A 118 -0.77 9.41 -9.09
CA PRO A 118 0.24 9.41 -10.15
C PRO A 118 -0.30 9.15 -11.56
N LEU A 119 -1.50 8.60 -11.70
CA LEU A 119 -2.07 8.24 -13.00
C LEU A 119 -2.66 9.46 -13.71
N GLY A 120 -3.18 10.45 -12.96
CA GLY A 120 -3.63 11.75 -13.46
C GLY A 120 -4.53 11.72 -14.70
N ASP A 121 -4.88 12.90 -15.19
CA ASP A 121 -5.77 13.06 -16.35
C ASP A 121 -5.10 12.70 -17.70
N GLY A 122 -3.78 12.47 -17.71
CA GLY A 122 -3.02 12.21 -18.94
C GLY A 122 -2.86 10.73 -19.31
N SER A 123 -3.34 9.80 -18.49
CA SER A 123 -3.10 8.37 -18.69
C SER A 123 -4.10 7.69 -19.65
N ALA A 124 -5.19 8.35 -20.04
CA ALA A 124 -6.31 7.79 -20.80
C ALA A 124 -6.95 6.52 -20.16
N LEU A 125 -6.67 6.27 -18.88
CA LEU A 125 -7.24 5.18 -18.09
C LEU A 125 -8.57 5.62 -17.46
N GLU A 126 -9.58 4.75 -17.47
CA GLU A 126 -10.70 4.86 -16.55
C GLU A 126 -10.21 4.49 -15.16
N ILE A 127 -10.24 5.42 -14.20
CA ILE A 127 -9.76 5.16 -12.83
C ILE A 127 -10.94 4.86 -11.91
N ARG A 128 -10.89 3.71 -11.22
CA ARG A 128 -11.85 3.31 -10.19
C ARG A 128 -11.12 3.13 -8.87
N VAL A 129 -11.52 3.86 -7.85
CA VAL A 129 -10.93 3.78 -6.51
C VAL A 129 -11.73 2.82 -5.64
N ALA A 130 -11.06 1.89 -4.97
CA ALA A 130 -11.68 1.00 -4.01
C ALA A 130 -12.29 1.79 -2.84
N ALA A 131 -13.48 1.38 -2.37
CA ALA A 131 -14.17 2.05 -1.26
C ALA A 131 -13.42 1.92 0.08
N ARG A 132 -12.58 0.90 0.22
CA ARG A 132 -11.71 0.64 1.37
C ARG A 132 -10.34 0.18 0.86
N PRO A 133 -9.24 0.41 1.60
CA PRO A 133 -7.90 0.00 1.18
C PRO A 133 -7.64 -1.48 1.49
N ASP A 134 -8.52 -2.35 1.01
CA ASP A 134 -8.43 -3.81 1.13
C ASP A 134 -8.68 -4.49 -0.22
N GLU A 135 -8.21 -5.71 -0.37
CA GLU A 135 -8.27 -6.44 -1.62
C GLU A 135 -9.70 -6.80 -2.04
N ALA A 136 -10.60 -7.05 -1.08
CA ALA A 136 -11.99 -7.34 -1.36
C ALA A 136 -12.68 -6.14 -2.02
N ALA A 137 -12.48 -4.93 -1.46
CA ALA A 137 -13.01 -3.70 -2.04
C ALA A 137 -12.37 -3.36 -3.40
N LEU A 138 -11.09 -3.72 -3.61
CA LEU A 138 -10.44 -3.58 -4.90
C LEU A 138 -11.12 -4.46 -5.97
N PHE A 139 -11.43 -5.71 -5.65
CA PHE A 139 -12.19 -6.60 -6.55
C PHE A 139 -13.65 -6.17 -6.72
N GLU A 140 -14.30 -5.63 -5.68
CA GLU A 140 -15.63 -5.03 -5.82
C GLU A 140 -15.62 -3.88 -6.84
N ALA A 141 -14.61 -3.00 -6.78
CA ALA A 141 -14.46 -1.87 -7.69
C ALA A 141 -14.12 -2.28 -9.13
N LEU A 142 -13.50 -3.45 -9.33
CA LEU A 142 -13.29 -4.02 -10.66
C LEU A 142 -14.62 -4.28 -11.39
N GLY A 143 -15.66 -4.65 -10.63
CA GLY A 143 -16.97 -4.92 -11.18
C GLY A 143 -17.05 -6.25 -11.95
N LYS A 144 -18.21 -6.52 -12.55
CA LYS A 144 -18.36 -7.65 -13.47
C LYS A 144 -17.66 -7.31 -14.78
N PRO A 145 -16.83 -8.19 -15.35
CA PRO A 145 -16.29 -7.98 -16.68
C PRO A 145 -17.43 -7.79 -17.67
N ALA A 146 -17.31 -6.79 -18.56
CA ALA A 146 -18.26 -6.63 -19.64
C ALA A 146 -18.32 -7.93 -20.47
N PRO A 147 -19.52 -8.40 -20.87
CA PRO A 147 -19.60 -9.56 -21.73
C PRO A 147 -18.83 -9.25 -23.02
N ARG A 148 -17.91 -10.12 -23.39
CA ARG A 148 -17.24 -10.03 -24.69
C ARG A 148 -18.29 -10.26 -25.76
N VAL A 149 -18.56 -9.24 -26.58
CA VAL A 149 -19.40 -9.33 -27.79
C VAL A 149 -18.60 -9.99 -28.89
#